data_366d46eb6fd6174185ade10d1c6fdc5e
#
_entry.id   366d46eb6fd6174185ade10d1c6fdc5e
#
_cell.length_a   1.000
_cell.length_b   1.000
_cell.length_c   1.000
_cell.angle_alpha   90.00
_cell.angle_beta   90.00
_cell.angle_gamma   90.00
#
_symmetry.space_group_name_H-M   'P 1'
#
loop_
_entity.id
_entity.type
_entity.pdbx_description
1 polymer ?
#
loop_
_entity_poly.entity_id
_entity_poly.type
_entity_poly.pdbx_seq_one_letter_code
_entity_poly.pdbx_strand_id
1 'polypeptide(L)'
;DPFGRGPQKGICGADANTIAARHFTRMVAAGAAAHSDHGRAVAQLVVATARGEAPGYRIKDEEKLMMVAEWFDVKTAGRKVNEIAEEVGEMALAEFGKSYGYQRFLKRAPEARQTLWETLGIAPRAIDREVTESMHRTGMGADQDYKNLMRQASRTALSDGWGGSMIATELQDILFGTPKPIRGKANLGVLKEDEINILVHGHEPQLSEMVALATQDPKLIEAAKAVGAKGINLAGICCTANELLMRHGIPMAGHMKMQEMAIATGAVEAVIVDIQCIMQGDLETAKCFHTKLITTSPK
;
A
#
# COMPACT_ATOMS: atom_id res chain seq x y z
N ASP A 1 30.36 17.93 9.32
CA ASP A 1 30.23 19.07 8.41
C ASP A 1 30.63 18.64 7.01
N PRO A 2 29.70 18.69 6.01
CA PRO A 2 29.95 18.24 4.65
C PRO A 2 31.00 19.09 3.91
N PHE A 3 31.27 20.31 4.41
CA PHE A 3 32.26 21.21 3.78
C PHE A 3 33.65 21.14 4.47
N GLY A 4 33.83 20.30 5.47
CA GLY A 4 35.09 20.10 6.16
C GLY A 4 35.60 21.30 6.99
N ARG A 5 34.73 22.25 7.28
CA ARG A 5 35.05 23.50 7.99
C ARG A 5 34.72 23.48 9.49
N GLY A 6 33.97 22.45 9.92
CA GLY A 6 33.53 22.32 11.32
C GLY A 6 33.88 20.95 11.92
N PRO A 7 33.32 20.62 13.09
CA PRO A 7 33.54 19.34 13.74
C PRO A 7 33.18 18.17 12.84
N GLN A 8 34.08 17.18 12.78
CA GLN A 8 33.85 15.95 11.98
C GLN A 8 32.96 14.93 12.69
N LYS A 9 32.69 15.14 13.97
CA LYS A 9 31.79 14.31 14.79
C LYS A 9 30.78 15.17 15.52
N GLY A 10 29.57 14.68 15.68
CA GLY A 10 28.58 15.29 16.56
C GLY A 10 28.92 15.16 18.03
N ILE A 11 28.18 15.83 18.90
CA ILE A 11 28.35 15.78 20.37
C ILE A 11 28.29 14.32 20.88
N CYS A 12 27.46 13.46 20.27
CA CYS A 12 27.35 12.04 20.61
C CYS A 12 28.45 11.16 20.00
N GLY A 13 29.46 11.73 19.33
CA GLY A 13 30.56 11.01 18.68
C GLY A 13 30.24 10.45 17.30
N ALA A 14 29.00 10.60 16.79
CA ALA A 14 28.61 10.12 15.48
C ALA A 14 29.31 10.92 14.35
N ASP A 15 29.90 10.21 13.42
CA ASP A 15 30.49 10.78 12.20
C ASP A 15 29.44 10.93 11.08
N ALA A 16 29.87 11.46 9.94
CA ALA A 16 29.00 11.69 8.80
C ALA A 16 28.33 10.38 8.30
N ASN A 17 29.06 9.27 8.27
CA ASN A 17 28.55 7.97 7.83
C ASN A 17 27.45 7.47 8.77
N THR A 18 27.68 7.55 10.07
CA THR A 18 26.69 7.17 11.10
C THR A 18 25.42 8.03 10.99
N ILE A 19 25.58 9.35 10.81
CA ILE A 19 24.44 10.27 10.67
C ILE A 19 23.64 9.94 9.40
N ALA A 20 24.31 9.77 8.27
CA ALA A 20 23.67 9.43 7.00
C ALA A 20 22.93 8.08 7.09
N ALA A 21 23.56 7.05 7.68
CA ALA A 21 22.95 5.74 7.89
C ALA A 21 21.72 5.80 8.80
N ARG A 22 21.75 6.61 9.86
CA ARG A 22 20.56 6.84 10.73
C ARG A 22 19.40 7.46 9.96
N HIS A 23 19.65 8.49 9.15
CA HIS A 23 18.62 9.10 8.32
C HIS A 23 18.06 8.13 7.31
N PHE A 24 18.92 7.41 6.59
CA PHE A 24 18.50 6.39 5.62
C PHE A 24 17.64 5.30 6.28
N THR A 25 18.08 4.77 7.43
CA THR A 25 17.31 3.74 8.16
C THR A 25 15.93 4.24 8.58
N ARG A 26 15.81 5.50 9.01
CA ARG A 26 14.51 6.11 9.34
C ARG A 26 13.60 6.27 8.12
N MET A 27 14.16 6.63 6.97
CA MET A 27 13.40 6.71 5.72
C MET A 27 12.84 5.34 5.32
N VAL A 28 13.66 4.29 5.41
CA VAL A 28 13.22 2.91 5.16
C VAL A 28 12.14 2.49 6.16
N ALA A 29 12.32 2.81 7.44
CA ALA A 29 11.33 2.49 8.48
C ALA A 29 9.99 3.21 8.26
N ALA A 30 10.03 4.46 7.78
CA ALA A 30 8.80 5.20 7.45
C ALA A 30 8.02 4.55 6.29
N GLY A 31 8.73 4.11 5.24
CA GLY A 31 8.10 3.37 4.14
C GLY A 31 7.52 2.03 4.59
N ALA A 32 8.28 1.26 5.38
CA ALA A 32 7.80 -0.01 5.92
C ALA A 32 6.57 0.18 6.84
N ALA A 33 6.53 1.26 7.63
CA ALA A 33 5.38 1.59 8.48
C ALA A 33 4.12 1.87 7.66
N ALA A 34 4.24 2.58 6.53
CA ALA A 34 3.12 2.87 5.66
C ALA A 34 2.48 1.60 5.08
N HIS A 35 3.28 0.67 4.56
CA HIS A 35 2.78 -0.61 4.05
C HIS A 35 2.33 -1.55 5.18
N SER A 36 2.92 -1.46 6.37
CA SER A 36 2.45 -2.18 7.56
C SER A 36 1.02 -1.78 7.92
N ASP A 37 0.75 -0.48 7.98
CA ASP A 37 -0.58 0.05 8.30
C ASP A 37 -1.62 -0.39 7.27
N HIS A 38 -1.30 -0.27 5.98
CA HIS A 38 -2.13 -0.76 4.89
C HIS A 38 -2.37 -2.28 4.96
N GLY A 39 -1.33 -3.09 5.07
CA GLY A 39 -1.46 -4.55 5.14
C GLY A 39 -2.31 -5.00 6.34
N ARG A 40 -2.21 -4.32 7.47
CA ARG A 40 -3.05 -4.55 8.66
C ARG A 40 -4.52 -4.27 8.38
N ALA A 41 -4.83 -3.14 7.73
CA ALA A 41 -6.20 -2.78 7.38
C ALA A 41 -6.82 -3.83 6.44
N VAL A 42 -6.08 -4.30 5.44
CA VAL A 42 -6.54 -5.37 4.55
C VAL A 42 -6.78 -6.68 5.30
N ALA A 43 -5.86 -7.09 6.17
CA ALA A 43 -6.02 -8.31 6.96
C ALA A 43 -7.25 -8.23 7.89
N GLN A 44 -7.48 -7.08 8.53
CA GLN A 44 -8.70 -6.84 9.32
C GLN A 44 -9.97 -6.94 8.46
N LEU A 45 -9.94 -6.41 7.24
CA LEU A 45 -11.07 -6.49 6.32
C LEU A 45 -11.36 -7.96 5.89
N VAL A 46 -10.31 -8.77 5.66
CA VAL A 46 -10.50 -10.21 5.38
C VAL A 46 -11.19 -10.91 6.54
N VAL A 47 -10.75 -10.66 7.77
CA VAL A 47 -11.37 -11.24 8.99
C VAL A 47 -12.83 -10.79 9.11
N ALA A 48 -13.10 -9.49 9.00
CA ALA A 48 -14.46 -8.95 9.08
C ALA A 48 -15.37 -9.51 7.97
N THR A 49 -14.84 -9.66 6.74
CA THR A 49 -15.56 -10.27 5.61
C THR A 49 -15.90 -11.73 5.90
N ALA A 50 -14.95 -12.50 6.40
CA ALA A 50 -15.12 -13.91 6.73
C ALA A 50 -16.18 -14.12 7.84
N ARG A 51 -16.25 -13.21 8.81
CA ARG A 51 -17.24 -13.19 9.89
C ARG A 51 -18.62 -12.66 9.46
N GLY A 52 -18.73 -12.10 8.26
CA GLY A 52 -19.98 -11.45 7.81
C GLY A 52 -20.21 -10.06 8.41
N GLU A 53 -19.20 -9.44 8.97
CA GLU A 53 -19.25 -8.12 9.61
C GLU A 53 -19.00 -6.97 8.62
N ALA A 54 -18.55 -7.27 7.41
CA ALA A 54 -18.28 -6.29 6.35
C ALA A 54 -19.30 -6.44 5.20
N PRO A 55 -20.50 -5.84 5.29
CA PRO A 55 -21.49 -5.94 4.24
C PRO A 55 -20.99 -5.32 2.94
N GLY A 56 -21.20 -6.02 1.82
CA GLY A 56 -20.71 -5.62 0.50
C GLY A 56 -19.37 -6.25 0.09
N TYR A 57 -18.62 -6.80 1.04
CA TYR A 57 -17.40 -7.57 0.76
C TYR A 57 -17.65 -9.07 0.78
N ARG A 58 -16.86 -9.80 0.02
CA ARG A 58 -16.90 -11.27 -0.03
C ARG A 58 -15.54 -11.82 -0.41
N ILE A 59 -15.28 -13.07 -0.08
CA ILE A 59 -14.14 -13.82 -0.62
C ILE A 59 -14.42 -14.09 -2.10
N LYS A 60 -13.64 -13.48 -2.98
CA LYS A 60 -13.85 -13.50 -4.43
C LYS A 60 -12.94 -14.48 -5.14
N ASP A 61 -11.70 -14.62 -4.67
CA ASP A 61 -10.69 -15.51 -5.25
C ASP A 61 -10.35 -16.63 -4.25
N GLU A 62 -11.10 -17.72 -4.34
CA GLU A 62 -10.90 -18.88 -3.46
C GLU A 62 -9.60 -19.63 -3.78
N GLU A 63 -9.14 -19.62 -5.04
CA GLU A 63 -7.88 -20.24 -5.43
C GLU A 63 -6.70 -19.49 -4.77
N LYS A 64 -6.71 -18.17 -4.80
CA LYS A 64 -5.75 -17.34 -4.10
C LYS A 64 -5.79 -17.59 -2.59
N LEU A 65 -6.98 -17.70 -2.01
CA LEU A 65 -7.13 -18.02 -0.58
C LEU A 65 -6.45 -19.35 -0.23
N MET A 66 -6.64 -20.40 -1.03
CA MET A 66 -6.00 -21.70 -0.77
C MET A 66 -4.47 -21.63 -0.89
N MET A 67 -3.95 -20.86 -1.86
CA MET A 67 -2.50 -20.63 -1.97
C MET A 67 -1.94 -19.91 -0.74
N VAL A 68 -2.61 -18.87 -0.26
CA VAL A 68 -2.16 -18.12 0.93
C VAL A 68 -2.29 -18.98 2.18
N ALA A 69 -3.34 -19.80 2.29
CA ALA A 69 -3.52 -20.76 3.38
C ALA A 69 -2.35 -21.74 3.47
N GLU A 70 -1.87 -22.25 2.33
CA GLU A 70 -0.69 -23.13 2.27
C GLU A 70 0.55 -22.40 2.81
N TRP A 71 0.81 -21.16 2.42
CA TRP A 71 1.96 -20.40 2.91
C TRP A 71 1.91 -20.11 4.41
N PHE A 72 0.72 -20.02 4.96
CA PHE A 72 0.51 -19.84 6.40
C PHE A 72 0.38 -21.13 7.20
N ASP A 73 0.51 -22.28 6.54
CA ASP A 73 0.31 -23.60 7.16
C ASP A 73 -1.10 -23.81 7.73
N VAL A 74 -2.11 -23.15 7.12
CA VAL A 74 -3.53 -23.27 7.48
C VAL A 74 -4.14 -24.49 6.82
N LYS A 75 -4.82 -25.33 7.61
CA LYS A 75 -5.50 -26.52 7.10
C LYS A 75 -6.77 -26.13 6.33
N THR A 76 -6.94 -26.67 5.13
CA THR A 76 -8.07 -26.36 4.26
C THR A 76 -9.08 -27.49 4.10
N ALA A 77 -8.63 -28.75 4.23
CA ALA A 77 -9.44 -29.95 3.98
C ALA A 77 -10.68 -30.00 4.88
N GLY A 78 -11.87 -30.11 4.27
CA GLY A 78 -13.15 -30.26 4.96
C GLY A 78 -13.68 -28.98 5.64
N ARG A 79 -13.07 -27.83 5.37
CA ARG A 79 -13.46 -26.54 5.98
C ARG A 79 -14.19 -25.65 4.97
N LYS A 80 -15.01 -24.75 5.49
CA LYS A 80 -15.67 -23.71 4.69
C LYS A 80 -14.71 -22.60 4.33
N VAL A 81 -14.95 -21.95 3.18
CA VAL A 81 -14.14 -20.86 2.66
C VAL A 81 -13.96 -19.74 3.71
N ASN A 82 -15.03 -19.33 4.38
CA ASN A 82 -14.97 -18.27 5.38
C ASN A 82 -14.14 -18.66 6.62
N GLU A 83 -14.22 -19.94 7.06
CA GLU A 83 -13.39 -20.41 8.18
C GLU A 83 -11.90 -20.37 7.86
N ILE A 84 -11.54 -20.70 6.62
CA ILE A 84 -10.16 -20.62 6.13
C ILE A 84 -9.73 -19.16 6.00
N ALA A 85 -10.58 -18.29 5.45
CA ALA A 85 -10.30 -16.89 5.28
C ALA A 85 -10.12 -16.15 6.62
N GLU A 86 -10.94 -16.47 7.62
CA GLU A 86 -10.80 -15.94 8.97
C GLU A 86 -9.43 -16.30 9.55
N GLU A 87 -9.05 -17.59 9.52
CA GLU A 87 -7.77 -18.03 10.06
C GLU A 87 -6.60 -17.44 9.29
N VAL A 88 -6.66 -17.36 7.96
CA VAL A 88 -5.63 -16.70 7.14
C VAL A 88 -5.47 -15.23 7.52
N GLY A 89 -6.58 -14.50 7.71
CA GLY A 89 -6.56 -13.11 8.15
C GLY A 89 -5.94 -12.94 9.54
N GLU A 90 -6.33 -13.77 10.51
CA GLU A 90 -5.75 -13.75 11.87
C GLU A 90 -4.25 -14.10 11.86
N MET A 91 -3.85 -15.08 11.05
CA MET A 91 -2.43 -15.43 10.89
C MET A 91 -1.63 -14.29 10.24
N ALA A 92 -2.23 -13.58 9.29
CA ALA A 92 -1.61 -12.39 8.69
C ALA A 92 -1.45 -11.28 9.73
N LEU A 93 -2.47 -11.01 10.55
CA LEU A 93 -2.39 -10.05 11.66
C LEU A 93 -1.29 -10.40 12.65
N ALA A 94 -1.10 -11.70 12.93
CA ALA A 94 -0.04 -12.15 13.82
C ALA A 94 1.38 -11.88 13.30
N GLU A 95 1.57 -11.74 11.97
CA GLU A 95 2.89 -11.44 11.38
C GLU A 95 3.41 -10.03 11.74
N PHE A 96 2.53 -9.10 12.11
CA PHE A 96 2.94 -7.73 12.45
C PHE A 96 3.72 -7.67 13.76
N GLY A 97 3.23 -8.33 14.80
CA GLY A 97 3.76 -8.18 16.17
C GLY A 97 4.36 -9.43 16.80
N LYS A 98 4.62 -10.50 16.05
CA LYS A 98 5.17 -11.72 16.63
C LYS A 98 6.57 -11.53 17.22
N SER A 99 6.85 -12.23 18.34
CA SER A 99 8.10 -12.07 19.07
C SER A 99 9.25 -12.93 18.54
N TYR A 100 8.95 -14.07 17.88
CA TYR A 100 9.93 -15.09 17.49
C TYR A 100 9.73 -15.55 16.05
N GLY A 101 10.78 -16.12 15.48
CA GLY A 101 10.81 -16.68 14.12
C GLY A 101 10.92 -15.59 13.05
N TYR A 102 10.86 -16.02 11.79
CA TYR A 102 10.87 -15.17 10.62
C TYR A 102 9.46 -14.99 10.04
N GLN A 103 9.27 -13.98 9.20
CA GLN A 103 8.02 -13.78 8.48
C GLN A 103 7.71 -14.97 7.56
N ARG A 104 6.44 -15.43 7.56
CA ARG A 104 6.04 -16.63 6.81
C ARG A 104 6.17 -16.48 5.31
N PHE A 105 5.89 -15.32 4.77
CA PHE A 105 6.03 -15.08 3.34
C PHE A 105 7.47 -15.17 2.80
N LEU A 106 8.49 -15.23 3.68
CA LEU A 106 9.85 -15.51 3.26
C LEU A 106 9.98 -16.89 2.59
N LYS A 107 9.10 -17.84 2.90
CA LYS A 107 9.04 -19.16 2.25
C LYS A 107 8.84 -19.05 0.72
N ARG A 108 8.31 -17.95 0.21
CA ARG A 108 8.15 -17.69 -1.22
C ARG A 108 9.43 -17.25 -1.93
N ALA A 109 10.42 -16.81 -1.18
CA ALA A 109 11.70 -16.46 -1.74
C ALA A 109 12.48 -17.71 -2.15
N PRO A 110 13.32 -17.66 -3.22
CA PRO A 110 14.21 -18.78 -3.54
C PRO A 110 15.08 -19.14 -2.34
N GLU A 111 15.30 -20.44 -2.12
CA GLU A 111 16.04 -20.97 -0.98
C GLU A 111 17.42 -20.32 -0.80
N ALA A 112 18.14 -20.11 -1.91
CA ALA A 112 19.43 -19.40 -1.90
C ALA A 112 19.33 -17.98 -1.33
N ARG A 113 18.20 -17.30 -1.52
CA ARG A 113 17.94 -15.97 -0.94
C ARG A 113 17.67 -16.06 0.55
N GLN A 114 16.85 -17.01 0.98
CA GLN A 114 16.57 -17.24 2.39
C GLN A 114 17.86 -17.52 3.16
N THR A 115 18.69 -18.46 2.68
CA THR A 115 20.00 -18.78 3.27
C THR A 115 20.92 -17.56 3.35
N LEU A 116 20.97 -16.75 2.28
CA LEU A 116 21.78 -15.53 2.26
C LEU A 116 21.31 -14.52 3.31
N TRP A 117 20.00 -14.29 3.43
CA TRP A 117 19.45 -13.34 4.40
C TRP A 117 19.67 -13.78 5.84
N GLU A 118 19.56 -15.07 6.12
CA GLU A 118 19.89 -15.64 7.43
C GLU A 118 21.37 -15.49 7.76
N THR A 119 22.25 -15.86 6.83
CA THR A 119 23.71 -15.73 6.98
C THR A 119 24.14 -14.30 7.24
N LEU A 120 23.53 -13.32 6.56
CA LEU A 120 23.80 -11.89 6.76
C LEU A 120 23.10 -11.31 8.00
N GLY A 121 22.23 -12.06 8.66
CA GLY A 121 21.44 -11.60 9.79
C GLY A 121 20.40 -10.54 9.42
N ILE A 122 19.91 -10.55 8.17
CA ILE A 122 18.93 -9.58 7.66
C ILE A 122 17.57 -10.22 7.34
N ALA A 123 17.36 -11.50 7.63
CA ALA A 123 16.04 -12.12 7.54
C ALA A 123 15.08 -11.45 8.52
N PRO A 124 13.93 -10.90 8.05
CA PRO A 124 13.02 -10.15 8.91
C PRO A 124 12.19 -11.06 9.81
N ARG A 125 11.90 -10.59 11.02
CA ARG A 125 11.23 -11.34 12.09
C ARG A 125 9.74 -11.04 12.16
N ALA A 126 9.41 -9.76 12.32
CA ALA A 126 8.04 -9.26 12.35
C ALA A 126 8.05 -7.80 11.86
N ILE A 127 6.96 -7.38 11.25
CA ILE A 127 6.91 -6.09 10.54
C ILE A 127 7.14 -4.93 11.50
N ASP A 128 6.29 -4.81 12.51
CA ASP A 128 6.37 -3.72 13.50
C ASP A 128 7.67 -3.76 14.30
N ARG A 129 8.20 -4.95 14.54
CA ARG A 129 9.45 -5.11 15.26
C ARG A 129 10.63 -4.50 14.52
N GLU A 130 10.70 -4.69 13.20
CA GLU A 130 11.81 -4.12 12.43
C GLU A 130 11.71 -2.59 12.35
N VAL A 131 10.51 -2.05 12.26
CA VAL A 131 10.28 -0.60 12.35
C VAL A 131 10.70 -0.07 13.72
N THR A 132 10.25 -0.70 14.80
CA THR A 132 10.57 -0.31 16.17
C THR A 132 12.07 -0.37 16.44
N GLU A 133 12.75 -1.45 16.00
CA GLU A 133 14.19 -1.59 16.17
C GLU A 133 14.97 -0.56 15.34
N SER A 134 14.52 -0.22 14.16
CA SER A 134 15.10 0.86 13.35
C SER A 134 15.01 2.21 14.05
N MET A 135 13.88 2.52 14.64
CA MET A 135 13.70 3.76 15.40
C MET A 135 14.58 3.79 16.65
N HIS A 136 14.70 2.68 17.39
CA HIS A 136 15.57 2.58 18.57
C HIS A 136 17.04 2.72 18.17
N ARG A 137 17.54 1.94 17.21
CA ARG A 137 18.96 1.95 16.81
C ARG A 137 19.43 3.30 16.27
N THR A 138 18.56 4.06 15.64
CA THR A 138 18.86 5.39 15.11
C THR A 138 18.87 6.48 16.16
N GLY A 139 18.48 6.15 17.40
CA GLY A 139 18.57 7.05 18.55
C GLY A 139 20.02 7.32 18.96
N MET A 140 20.23 8.47 19.61
CA MET A 140 21.53 8.83 20.15
C MET A 140 21.97 7.83 21.25
N GLY A 141 23.21 7.34 21.16
CA GLY A 141 23.76 6.39 22.11
C GLY A 141 23.36 4.93 21.93
N ALA A 142 22.51 4.61 20.94
CA ALA A 142 22.07 3.24 20.70
C ALA A 142 23.00 2.47 19.76
N ASP A 143 23.21 2.94 18.52
CA ASP A 143 24.11 2.30 17.55
C ASP A 143 24.99 3.35 16.86
N GLN A 144 26.31 3.13 16.92
CA GLN A 144 27.33 4.01 16.35
C GLN A 144 27.96 3.40 15.08
N ASP A 145 27.68 2.14 14.76
CA ASP A 145 28.22 1.49 13.58
C ASP A 145 27.26 1.63 12.40
N TYR A 146 27.66 2.44 11.40
CA TYR A 146 26.87 2.64 10.20
C TYR A 146 26.58 1.33 9.43
N LYS A 147 27.47 0.32 9.49
CA LYS A 147 27.27 -0.98 8.85
C LYS A 147 26.11 -1.76 9.51
N ASN A 148 26.03 -1.71 10.84
CA ASN A 148 24.92 -2.31 11.58
C ASN A 148 23.60 -1.60 11.27
N LEU A 149 23.62 -0.26 11.19
CA LEU A 149 22.46 0.52 10.78
C LEU A 149 22.00 0.17 9.38
N MET A 150 22.90 0.00 8.41
CA MET A 150 22.58 -0.41 7.05
C MET A 150 22.02 -1.85 6.98
N ARG A 151 22.56 -2.78 7.81
CA ARG A 151 21.96 -4.13 7.93
C ARG A 151 20.53 -4.06 8.50
N GLN A 152 20.30 -3.20 9.50
CA GLN A 152 18.96 -2.99 10.03
C GLN A 152 18.02 -2.40 8.97
N ALA A 153 18.47 -1.42 8.21
CA ALA A 153 17.71 -0.86 7.10
C ALA A 153 17.33 -1.94 6.06
N SER A 154 18.29 -2.81 5.69
CA SER A 154 18.05 -3.92 4.78
C SER A 154 17.02 -4.91 5.34
N ARG A 155 17.08 -5.24 6.63
CA ARG A 155 16.11 -6.11 7.29
C ARG A 155 14.71 -5.48 7.30
N THR A 156 14.63 -4.19 7.57
CA THR A 156 13.38 -3.44 7.56
C THR A 156 12.78 -3.37 6.14
N ALA A 157 13.60 -3.16 5.12
CA ALA A 157 13.16 -3.19 3.72
C ALA A 157 12.64 -4.58 3.30
N LEU A 158 13.30 -5.65 3.74
CA LEU A 158 12.80 -7.02 3.51
C LEU A 158 11.51 -7.29 4.29
N SER A 159 11.38 -6.74 5.50
CA SER A 159 10.16 -6.81 6.30
C SER A 159 8.98 -6.13 5.61
N ASP A 160 9.22 -5.03 4.90
CA ASP A 160 8.22 -4.37 4.09
C ASP A 160 7.80 -5.25 2.90
N GLY A 161 8.75 -5.58 2.02
CA GLY A 161 8.45 -6.30 0.78
C GLY A 161 7.89 -7.71 1.00
N TRP A 162 8.39 -8.46 1.98
CA TRP A 162 7.96 -9.83 2.31
C TRP A 162 7.00 -9.89 3.51
N GLY A 163 6.52 -8.78 3.97
CA GLY A 163 5.60 -8.63 5.08
C GLY A 163 4.43 -7.72 4.75
N GLY A 164 4.49 -6.45 5.11
CA GLY A 164 3.37 -5.52 4.96
C GLY A 164 2.83 -5.43 3.54
N SER A 165 3.70 -5.20 2.55
CA SER A 165 3.32 -5.14 1.13
C SER A 165 2.78 -6.49 0.62
N MET A 166 3.43 -7.60 0.99
CA MET A 166 3.00 -8.93 0.56
C MET A 166 1.62 -9.30 1.16
N ILE A 167 1.41 -9.04 2.45
CA ILE A 167 0.12 -9.26 3.11
C ILE A 167 -0.95 -8.43 2.41
N ALA A 168 -0.71 -7.12 2.21
CA ALA A 168 -1.66 -6.27 1.52
C ALA A 168 -2.04 -6.84 0.15
N THR A 169 -1.06 -7.11 -0.71
CA THR A 169 -1.28 -7.57 -2.08
C THR A 169 -2.02 -8.91 -2.14
N GLU A 170 -1.55 -9.91 -1.40
CA GLU A 170 -2.13 -11.26 -1.48
C GLU A 170 -3.55 -11.32 -0.88
N LEU A 171 -3.80 -10.58 0.19
CA LEU A 171 -5.12 -10.54 0.80
C LEU A 171 -6.12 -9.68 0.01
N GLN A 172 -5.66 -8.62 -0.65
CA GLN A 172 -6.48 -7.86 -1.59
C GLN A 172 -6.92 -8.72 -2.77
N ASP A 173 -6.05 -9.59 -3.27
CA ASP A 173 -6.41 -10.52 -4.33
C ASP A 173 -7.52 -11.47 -3.89
N ILE A 174 -7.49 -11.95 -2.66
CA ILE A 174 -8.57 -12.77 -2.08
C ILE A 174 -9.91 -12.02 -2.09
N LEU A 175 -9.91 -10.75 -1.72
CA LEU A 175 -11.12 -9.93 -1.62
C LEU A 175 -11.64 -9.43 -2.98
N PHE A 176 -10.74 -9.01 -3.88
CA PHE A 176 -11.08 -8.28 -5.10
C PHE A 176 -10.81 -9.07 -6.38
N GLY A 177 -10.17 -10.22 -6.29
CA GLY A 177 -9.71 -11.05 -7.39
C GLY A 177 -8.28 -10.75 -7.79
N THR A 178 -7.55 -11.78 -8.20
CA THR A 178 -6.18 -11.65 -8.67
C THR A 178 -6.12 -10.82 -9.96
N PRO A 179 -5.34 -9.72 -10.00
CA PRO A 179 -5.25 -8.87 -11.16
C PRO A 179 -4.56 -9.59 -12.33
N LYS A 180 -4.94 -9.24 -13.56
CA LYS A 180 -4.37 -9.81 -14.79
C LYS A 180 -3.71 -8.72 -15.62
N PRO A 181 -2.51 -8.95 -16.17
CA PRO A 181 -1.87 -8.00 -17.07
C PRO A 181 -2.78 -7.69 -18.27
N ILE A 182 -3.06 -6.42 -18.49
CA ILE A 182 -3.85 -5.96 -19.64
C ILE A 182 -3.16 -4.77 -20.31
N ARG A 183 -3.56 -4.48 -21.55
CA ARG A 183 -3.21 -3.23 -22.21
C ARG A 183 -4.18 -2.15 -21.80
N GLY A 184 -3.67 -0.98 -21.40
CA GLY A 184 -4.48 0.16 -21.00
C GLY A 184 -3.87 1.48 -21.45
N LYS A 185 -4.58 2.57 -21.20
CA LYS A 185 -4.08 3.93 -21.38
C LYS A 185 -3.61 4.48 -20.05
N ALA A 186 -2.50 5.20 -20.03
CA ALA A 186 -1.89 5.84 -18.88
C ALA A 186 -1.47 7.27 -19.22
N ASN A 187 -2.45 8.14 -19.48
CA ASN A 187 -2.23 9.56 -19.79
C ASN A 187 -3.52 10.37 -19.54
N LEU A 188 -3.40 11.70 -19.49
CA LEU A 188 -4.52 12.60 -19.26
C LEU A 188 -5.60 12.56 -20.36
N GLY A 189 -5.29 12.06 -21.54
CA GLY A 189 -6.28 11.88 -22.62
C GLY A 189 -7.35 10.80 -22.33
N VAL A 190 -7.35 10.19 -21.15
CA VAL A 190 -8.44 9.31 -20.67
C VAL A 190 -9.60 10.11 -20.09
N LEU A 191 -9.40 11.37 -19.75
CA LEU A 191 -10.47 12.29 -19.32
C LEU A 191 -11.41 12.60 -20.48
N LYS A 192 -12.68 12.80 -20.17
CA LYS A 192 -13.73 13.01 -21.16
C LYS A 192 -14.45 14.33 -20.91
N GLU A 193 -14.62 15.14 -21.95
CA GLU A 193 -15.24 16.45 -21.87
C GLU A 193 -16.75 16.40 -21.58
N ASP A 194 -17.39 15.31 -21.91
CA ASP A 194 -18.85 15.15 -21.87
C ASP A 194 -19.33 14.18 -20.76
N GLU A 195 -18.43 13.74 -19.88
CA GLU A 195 -18.73 12.91 -18.72
C GLU A 195 -18.23 13.57 -17.43
N ILE A 196 -18.79 13.19 -16.29
CA ILE A 196 -18.27 13.55 -14.97
C ILE A 196 -16.98 12.78 -14.73
N ASN A 197 -15.84 13.46 -14.68
CA ASN A 197 -14.55 12.81 -14.44
C ASN A 197 -14.28 12.71 -12.93
N ILE A 198 -14.25 11.49 -12.43
CA ILE A 198 -13.85 11.18 -11.06
C ILE A 198 -12.50 10.48 -11.11
N LEU A 199 -11.54 11.01 -10.35
CA LEU A 199 -10.24 10.37 -10.17
C LEU A 199 -10.16 9.73 -8.79
N VAL A 200 -9.63 8.51 -8.73
CA VAL A 200 -9.18 7.89 -7.48
C VAL A 200 -7.66 7.94 -7.42
N HIS A 201 -7.11 8.30 -6.28
CA HIS A 201 -5.67 8.48 -6.14
C HIS A 201 -5.18 7.99 -4.78
N GLY A 202 -4.10 7.25 -4.80
CA GLY A 202 -3.44 6.74 -3.62
C GLY A 202 -2.98 5.30 -3.76
N HIS A 203 -3.24 4.47 -2.75
CA HIS A 203 -2.62 3.17 -2.61
C HIS A 203 -3.58 2.02 -2.25
N GLU A 204 -4.69 2.32 -1.57
CA GLU A 204 -5.59 1.31 -1.01
C GLU A 204 -6.74 0.93 -1.97
N PRO A 205 -6.77 -0.33 -2.49
CA PRO A 205 -7.87 -0.78 -3.36
C PRO A 205 -9.23 -0.86 -2.67
N GLN A 206 -9.30 -0.98 -1.33
CA GLN A 206 -10.58 -1.09 -0.62
C GLN A 206 -11.52 0.06 -0.96
N LEU A 207 -11.00 1.28 -1.01
CA LEU A 207 -11.78 2.45 -1.38
C LEU A 207 -12.09 2.47 -2.88
N SER A 208 -11.05 2.30 -3.70
CA SER A 208 -11.19 2.43 -5.15
C SER A 208 -12.12 1.38 -5.75
N GLU A 209 -12.13 0.16 -5.22
CA GLU A 209 -13.09 -0.88 -5.61
C GLU A 209 -14.53 -0.46 -5.30
N MET A 210 -14.78 0.15 -4.14
CA MET A 210 -16.11 0.66 -3.79
C MET A 210 -16.52 1.84 -4.65
N VAL A 211 -15.59 2.73 -5.00
CA VAL A 211 -15.85 3.83 -5.93
C VAL A 211 -16.17 3.28 -7.33
N ALA A 212 -15.41 2.27 -7.80
CA ALA A 212 -15.67 1.64 -9.09
C ALA A 212 -17.07 1.00 -9.16
N LEU A 213 -17.53 0.37 -8.08
CA LEU A 213 -18.90 -0.14 -7.97
C LEU A 213 -19.93 1.00 -7.93
N ALA A 214 -19.67 2.05 -7.16
CA ALA A 214 -20.58 3.18 -7.03
C ALA A 214 -20.79 3.91 -8.35
N THR A 215 -19.75 4.08 -9.18
CA THR A 215 -19.88 4.73 -10.50
C THR A 215 -20.76 3.98 -11.49
N GLN A 216 -21.11 2.74 -11.18
CA GLN A 216 -22.03 1.91 -11.97
C GLN A 216 -23.48 1.96 -11.45
N ASP A 217 -23.73 2.64 -10.32
CA ASP A 217 -25.09 2.75 -9.76
C ASP A 217 -25.98 3.57 -10.72
N PRO A 218 -27.12 3.01 -11.16
CA PRO A 218 -28.05 3.71 -12.04
C PRO A 218 -28.49 5.08 -11.55
N LYS A 219 -28.66 5.26 -10.23
CA LYS A 219 -29.05 6.54 -9.63
C LYS A 219 -27.97 7.61 -9.81
N LEU A 220 -26.70 7.24 -9.69
CA LEU A 220 -25.58 8.16 -9.90
C LEU A 220 -25.42 8.49 -11.38
N ILE A 221 -25.62 7.52 -12.27
CA ILE A 221 -25.60 7.74 -13.72
C ILE A 221 -26.76 8.67 -14.13
N GLU A 222 -27.94 8.50 -13.58
CA GLU A 222 -29.10 9.39 -13.83
C GLU A 222 -28.83 10.80 -13.29
N ALA A 223 -28.22 10.91 -12.10
CA ALA A 223 -27.84 12.22 -11.55
C ALA A 223 -26.83 12.94 -12.45
N ALA A 224 -25.84 12.24 -13.00
CA ALA A 224 -24.90 12.79 -13.96
C ALA A 224 -25.61 13.30 -15.23
N LYS A 225 -26.55 12.52 -15.76
CA LYS A 225 -27.36 12.91 -16.93
C LYS A 225 -28.25 14.13 -16.65
N ALA A 226 -28.79 14.23 -15.44
CA ALA A 226 -29.63 15.36 -15.04
C ALA A 226 -28.90 16.71 -15.04
N VAL A 227 -27.58 16.70 -14.91
CA VAL A 227 -26.74 17.91 -15.03
C VAL A 227 -26.12 18.10 -16.42
N GLY A 228 -26.52 17.27 -17.40
CA GLY A 228 -26.11 17.39 -18.79
C GLY A 228 -24.90 16.54 -19.20
N ALA A 229 -24.34 15.74 -18.31
CA ALA A 229 -23.25 14.83 -18.65
C ALA A 229 -23.79 13.54 -19.31
N LYS A 230 -22.97 12.89 -20.14
CA LYS A 230 -23.34 11.60 -20.73
C LYS A 230 -23.26 10.41 -19.75
N GLY A 231 -22.46 10.57 -18.70
CA GLY A 231 -22.25 9.54 -17.69
C GLY A 231 -21.14 9.93 -16.73
N ILE A 232 -20.56 8.91 -16.06
CA ILE A 232 -19.44 9.07 -15.13
C ILE A 232 -18.23 8.35 -15.72
N ASN A 233 -17.12 9.09 -15.85
CA ASN A 233 -15.83 8.55 -16.27
C ASN A 233 -14.95 8.39 -15.03
N LEU A 234 -14.63 7.16 -14.66
CA LEU A 234 -13.69 6.86 -13.61
C LEU A 234 -12.30 6.63 -14.20
N ALA A 235 -11.31 7.27 -13.63
CA ALA A 235 -9.90 7.02 -13.94
C ALA A 235 -9.08 7.05 -12.64
N GLY A 236 -7.84 6.60 -12.69
CA GLY A 236 -7.04 6.51 -11.48
C GLY A 236 -5.64 7.11 -11.64
N ILE A 237 -5.00 7.39 -10.51
CA ILE A 237 -3.61 7.83 -10.40
C ILE A 237 -2.88 6.91 -9.41
N CYS A 238 -1.60 6.60 -9.67
CA CYS A 238 -0.71 5.80 -8.80
C CYS A 238 -1.10 4.32 -8.65
N CYS A 239 -0.86 3.74 -7.48
CA CYS A 239 -1.03 2.31 -7.23
C CYS A 239 -2.48 1.86 -7.34
N THR A 240 -3.40 2.62 -6.77
CA THR A 240 -4.85 2.39 -6.87
C THR A 240 -5.33 2.30 -8.33
N ALA A 241 -4.74 3.12 -9.23
CA ALA A 241 -5.04 3.08 -10.65
C ALA A 241 -4.58 1.77 -11.31
N ASN A 242 -3.41 1.26 -10.95
CA ASN A 242 -2.92 -0.03 -11.45
C ASN A 242 -3.87 -1.17 -11.07
N GLU A 243 -4.35 -1.17 -9.84
CA GLU A 243 -5.28 -2.16 -9.33
C GLU A 243 -6.60 -2.15 -10.11
N LEU A 244 -7.19 -0.98 -10.30
CA LEU A 244 -8.43 -0.79 -11.07
C LEU A 244 -8.24 -1.14 -12.56
N LEU A 245 -7.09 -0.78 -13.14
CA LEU A 245 -6.79 -1.12 -14.52
C LEU A 245 -6.76 -2.65 -14.72
N MET A 246 -6.02 -3.36 -13.88
CA MET A 246 -5.81 -4.79 -14.02
C MET A 246 -7.02 -5.65 -13.60
N ARG A 247 -7.91 -5.13 -12.75
CA ARG A 247 -9.14 -5.83 -12.34
C ARG A 247 -10.36 -5.45 -13.18
N HIS A 248 -10.48 -4.17 -13.56
CA HIS A 248 -11.70 -3.64 -14.17
C HIS A 248 -11.49 -2.98 -15.54
N GLY A 249 -10.25 -2.85 -16.01
CA GLY A 249 -9.95 -2.14 -17.26
C GLY A 249 -10.13 -0.63 -17.16
N ILE A 250 -10.28 -0.06 -15.97
CA ILE A 250 -10.41 1.38 -15.73
C ILE A 250 -9.08 2.06 -16.05
N PRO A 251 -9.05 3.12 -16.88
CA PRO A 251 -7.81 3.69 -17.37
C PRO A 251 -7.07 4.50 -16.30
N MET A 252 -5.75 4.63 -16.48
CA MET A 252 -4.91 5.48 -15.65
C MET A 252 -4.80 6.88 -16.25
N ALA A 253 -5.10 7.91 -15.47
CA ALA A 253 -4.85 9.30 -15.85
C ALA A 253 -3.36 9.66 -15.73
N GLY A 254 -2.62 9.00 -14.85
CA GLY A 254 -1.19 9.24 -14.69
C GLY A 254 -0.58 8.59 -13.45
N HIS A 255 0.63 9.04 -13.14
CA HIS A 255 1.37 8.63 -11.94
C HIS A 255 1.53 9.79 -10.97
N MET A 256 2.16 9.57 -9.82
CA MET A 256 2.33 10.52 -8.72
C MET A 256 2.71 11.97 -9.14
N LYS A 257 3.57 12.14 -10.13
CA LYS A 257 4.00 13.48 -10.59
C LYS A 257 3.00 14.17 -11.53
N MET A 258 1.86 13.54 -11.82
CA MET A 258 0.84 14.08 -12.74
C MET A 258 -0.46 14.45 -12.02
N GLN A 259 -0.53 14.30 -10.70
CA GLN A 259 -1.76 14.54 -9.95
C GLN A 259 -2.25 15.98 -10.05
N GLU A 260 -1.39 16.95 -9.85
CA GLU A 260 -1.72 18.38 -10.02
C GLU A 260 -2.05 18.72 -11.48
N MET A 261 -1.34 18.11 -12.43
CA MET A 261 -1.62 18.31 -13.86
C MET A 261 -3.01 17.79 -14.25
N ALA A 262 -3.46 16.70 -13.66
CA ALA A 262 -4.80 16.18 -13.91
C ALA A 262 -5.88 17.19 -13.48
N ILE A 263 -5.73 17.80 -12.30
CA ILE A 263 -6.61 18.87 -11.82
C ILE A 263 -6.51 20.12 -12.73
N ALA A 264 -5.30 20.50 -13.12
CA ALA A 264 -5.03 21.67 -13.94
C ALA A 264 -5.58 21.57 -15.38
N THR A 265 -5.99 20.37 -15.83
CA THR A 265 -6.74 20.25 -17.10
C THR A 265 -8.08 20.99 -17.07
N GLY A 266 -8.64 21.24 -15.88
CA GLY A 266 -9.98 21.81 -15.71
C GLY A 266 -11.12 20.87 -16.09
N ALA A 267 -10.83 19.59 -16.31
CA ALA A 267 -11.82 18.57 -16.73
C ALA A 267 -12.21 17.59 -15.60
N VAL A 268 -11.70 17.77 -14.38
CA VAL A 268 -11.91 16.84 -13.28
C VAL A 268 -12.89 17.43 -12.26
N GLU A 269 -14.01 16.76 -12.03
CA GLU A 269 -15.03 17.18 -11.06
C GLU A 269 -14.63 16.80 -9.63
N ALA A 270 -14.06 15.60 -9.43
CA ALA A 270 -13.65 15.14 -8.11
C ALA A 270 -12.38 14.30 -8.16
N VAL A 271 -11.54 14.47 -7.14
CA VAL A 271 -10.44 13.55 -6.82
C VAL A 271 -10.71 12.96 -5.45
N ILE A 272 -10.87 11.64 -5.40
CA ILE A 272 -11.08 10.90 -4.15
C ILE A 272 -9.73 10.27 -3.77
N VAL A 273 -9.19 10.68 -2.63
CA VAL A 273 -7.87 10.25 -2.19
C VAL A 273 -7.95 9.35 -0.97
N ASP A 274 -7.14 8.30 -0.97
CA ASP A 274 -6.96 7.43 0.18
C ASP A 274 -5.69 7.83 0.96
N ILE A 275 -4.61 7.06 0.87
CA ILE A 275 -3.34 7.30 1.55
C ILE A 275 -2.16 7.10 0.60
N GLN A 276 -0.99 7.65 0.99
CA GLN A 276 0.29 7.57 0.29
C GLN A 276 0.29 8.26 -1.09
N CYS A 277 1.42 8.75 -1.49
CA CYS A 277 1.66 9.45 -2.75
C CYS A 277 0.82 10.70 -3.01
N ILE A 278 -0.08 11.11 -2.11
CA ILE A 278 -0.90 12.31 -2.25
C ILE A 278 -0.07 13.52 -1.85
N MET A 279 0.04 14.49 -2.75
CA MET A 279 0.79 15.71 -2.49
C MET A 279 -0.13 16.78 -1.92
N GLN A 280 0.38 17.53 -0.95
CA GLN A 280 -0.36 18.68 -0.39
C GLN A 280 -0.71 19.74 -1.47
N GLY A 281 0.11 19.84 -2.52
CA GLY A 281 -0.14 20.69 -3.67
C GLY A 281 -1.46 20.44 -4.39
N ASP A 282 -1.98 19.21 -4.33
CA ASP A 282 -3.29 18.88 -4.92
C ASP A 282 -4.41 19.71 -4.32
N LEU A 283 -4.38 19.95 -3.00
CA LEU A 283 -5.38 20.79 -2.32
C LEU A 283 -5.29 22.24 -2.79
N GLU A 284 -4.10 22.78 -2.91
CA GLU A 284 -3.90 24.16 -3.37
C GLU A 284 -4.27 24.30 -4.84
N THR A 285 -3.93 23.33 -5.67
CA THR A 285 -4.33 23.31 -7.07
C THR A 285 -5.86 23.20 -7.22
N ALA A 286 -6.50 22.32 -6.47
CA ALA A 286 -7.95 22.13 -6.52
C ALA A 286 -8.73 23.43 -6.16
N LYS A 287 -8.20 24.28 -5.26
CA LYS A 287 -8.79 25.59 -4.93
C LYS A 287 -8.85 26.55 -6.12
N CYS A 288 -8.01 26.35 -7.13
CA CYS A 288 -7.97 27.19 -8.33
C CYS A 288 -8.95 26.71 -9.42
N PHE A 289 -9.60 25.56 -9.22
CA PHE A 289 -10.50 24.91 -10.18
C PHE A 289 -11.84 24.56 -9.50
N HIS A 290 -12.78 24.01 -10.27
CA HIS A 290 -14.04 23.50 -9.72
C HIS A 290 -13.89 22.12 -9.03
N THR A 291 -12.74 21.46 -9.19
CA THR A 291 -12.43 20.13 -8.69
C THR A 291 -12.65 20.02 -7.17
N LYS A 292 -13.38 19.00 -6.74
CA LYS A 292 -13.54 18.66 -5.32
C LYS A 292 -12.49 17.64 -4.92
N LEU A 293 -11.65 17.96 -3.94
CA LEU A 293 -10.75 17.01 -3.32
C LEU A 293 -11.45 16.39 -2.11
N ILE A 294 -11.65 15.07 -2.14
CA ILE A 294 -12.36 14.29 -1.11
C ILE A 294 -11.36 13.38 -0.43
N THR A 295 -11.09 13.63 0.84
CA THR A 295 -10.22 12.79 1.67
C THR A 295 -11.05 11.75 2.40
N THR A 296 -10.57 10.53 2.47
CA THR A 296 -11.28 9.39 3.06
C THR A 296 -10.57 8.79 4.27
N SER A 297 -9.30 9.18 4.48
CA SER A 297 -8.56 8.82 5.68
C SER A 297 -8.62 9.94 6.72
N PRO A 298 -8.80 9.62 8.00
CA PRO A 298 -8.73 10.60 9.08
C PRO A 298 -7.30 11.03 9.43
N LYS A 299 -6.31 10.46 8.74
CA LYS A 299 -4.89 10.69 9.01
C LYS A 299 -4.32 11.85 8.20
#